data_76ce3d9044316a638de47d50b9276136
#
_entry.id   76ce3d9044316a638de47d50b9276136
#
_cell.length_a   1.000
_cell.length_b   1.000
_cell.length_c   1.000
_cell.angle_alpha   90.00
_cell.angle_beta   90.00
_cell.angle_gamma   90.00
#
_symmetry.space_group_name_H-M   'P 1'
#
loop_
_entity.id
_entity.type
_entity.pdbx_description
1 polymer ?
#
loop_
_entity_poly.entity_id
_entity_poly.type
_entity_poly.pdbx_seq_one_letter_code
_entity_poly.pdbx_strand_id
1 'polypeptide(L)'
;MSRVADWFYERIPVRGDQLRELTNEPVPRHMKRWWFCLGGTPAYLFVVQVVTGILLAIYYQPSSQTAYESVRYITQEVNFGWYFRSLHKWAATLMIATVILHQMRVYFTHAYRRPREVNWMIGMSLLMCSLLLGFTGYSLVFEQLSYWGATVAGNISDNVPYVGRYAKEFLLAGETFNERTLSRFYILHAAILPTLLVALVAIHIVFVRLHGVTELKFEDEPKDSPPHFNFFPDHMLTELTLGLVLMVILSALATVLPASLGPKADPLTTPEVIKPEWFFYVTFRWLKLFGPTFAVLSMGFIVGAMFVWPWIDAVLRRITRREEISTYIGIVAVFALVALTIWEAAVRH
;
A
#
# COMPACT_ATOMS: atom_id res chain seq x y z
N MET A 1 -27.90 2.23 38.80
CA MET A 1 -27.67 2.29 37.34
C MET A 1 -28.98 2.66 36.67
N SER A 2 -29.01 3.40 35.57
CA SER A 2 -30.25 3.81 34.95
C SER A 2 -30.88 2.65 34.17
N ARG A 3 -32.22 2.55 34.10
CA ARG A 3 -32.96 1.55 33.29
C ARG A 3 -32.46 1.44 31.84
N VAL A 4 -31.89 2.51 31.32
CA VAL A 4 -31.28 2.56 29.97
C VAL A 4 -29.95 1.80 29.92
N ALA A 5 -29.12 1.91 30.97
CA ALA A 5 -27.86 1.16 31.06
C ALA A 5 -28.13 -0.34 31.19
N ASP A 6 -29.11 -0.74 32.01
CA ASP A 6 -29.47 -2.14 32.20
C ASP A 6 -30.02 -2.75 30.89
N TRP A 7 -30.87 -1.99 30.15
CA TRP A 7 -31.38 -2.38 28.84
C TRP A 7 -30.24 -2.58 27.81
N PHE A 8 -29.22 -1.73 27.85
CA PHE A 8 -28.07 -1.79 26.93
C PHE A 8 -27.16 -3.00 27.23
N TYR A 9 -26.83 -3.22 28.52
CA TYR A 9 -25.99 -4.35 28.94
C TYR A 9 -26.66 -5.71 28.77
N GLU A 10 -27.98 -5.78 28.82
CA GLU A 10 -28.73 -6.99 28.55
C GLU A 10 -28.61 -7.44 27.07
N ARG A 11 -28.47 -6.49 26.13
CA ARG A 11 -28.42 -6.73 24.68
C ARG A 11 -27.02 -6.72 24.08
N ILE A 12 -26.13 -5.98 24.72
CA ILE A 12 -24.70 -5.89 24.36
C ILE A 12 -23.92 -6.18 25.65
N PRO A 13 -23.68 -7.47 25.97
CA PRO A 13 -23.05 -7.87 27.23
C PRO A 13 -21.54 -7.62 27.21
N VAL A 14 -21.09 -6.40 26.83
CA VAL A 14 -19.69 -5.96 26.92
C VAL A 14 -19.50 -5.36 28.31
N ARG A 15 -18.91 -6.12 29.21
CA ARG A 15 -18.58 -5.64 30.56
C ARG A 15 -17.35 -4.74 30.50
N GLY A 16 -17.30 -3.74 31.39
CA GLY A 16 -16.18 -2.78 31.43
C GLY A 16 -14.82 -3.43 31.80
N ASP A 17 -14.83 -4.58 32.46
CA ASP A 17 -13.65 -5.42 32.70
C ASP A 17 -13.12 -6.06 31.41
N GLN A 18 -13.99 -6.56 30.53
CA GLN A 18 -13.60 -7.10 29.22
C GLN A 18 -13.04 -6.00 28.29
N LEU A 19 -13.62 -4.81 28.33
CA LEU A 19 -13.07 -3.64 27.63
C LEU A 19 -11.69 -3.25 28.17
N ARG A 20 -11.49 -3.31 29.49
CA ARG A 20 -10.19 -3.05 30.12
C ARG A 20 -9.15 -4.09 29.74
N GLU A 21 -9.49 -5.36 29.64
CA GLU A 21 -8.58 -6.41 29.18
C GLU A 21 -8.14 -6.17 27.74
N LEU A 22 -9.06 -5.77 26.85
CA LEU A 22 -8.74 -5.41 25.46
C LEU A 22 -7.87 -4.16 25.34
N THR A 23 -7.99 -3.22 26.26
CA THR A 23 -7.24 -1.94 26.24
C THR A 23 -5.92 -1.98 26.99
N ASN A 24 -5.79 -2.86 28.00
CA ASN A 24 -4.58 -2.99 28.83
C ASN A 24 -3.54 -3.94 28.23
N GLU A 25 -3.54 -4.16 26.93
CA GLU A 25 -2.54 -5.00 26.30
C GLU A 25 -1.14 -4.41 26.45
N PRO A 26 -0.18 -5.21 26.95
CA PRO A 26 1.19 -4.75 27.11
C PRO A 26 1.88 -4.61 25.75
N VAL A 27 2.40 -3.42 25.49
CA VAL A 27 3.17 -3.10 24.30
C VAL A 27 4.64 -2.99 24.68
N PRO A 28 5.57 -3.64 23.94
CA PRO A 28 7.00 -3.54 24.21
C PRO A 28 7.49 -2.09 24.13
N ARG A 29 8.39 -1.73 25.03
CA ARG A 29 8.84 -0.35 25.22
C ARG A 29 9.40 0.30 23.96
N HIS A 30 10.14 -0.43 23.12
CA HIS A 30 10.69 0.10 21.87
C HIS A 30 9.61 0.67 20.94
N MET A 31 8.35 0.25 21.07
CA MET A 31 7.21 0.79 20.31
C MET A 31 6.83 2.24 20.67
N LYS A 32 7.43 2.83 21.70
CA LYS A 32 7.32 4.29 21.95
C LYS A 32 8.03 5.13 20.91
N ARG A 33 8.96 4.54 20.13
CA ARG A 33 9.68 5.24 19.06
C ARG A 33 8.77 5.36 17.85
N TRP A 34 8.64 6.55 17.31
CA TRP A 34 7.70 6.88 16.22
C TRP A 34 7.83 6.00 14.96
N TRP A 35 9.04 5.54 14.61
CA TRP A 35 9.21 4.66 13.43
C TRP A 35 8.65 3.24 13.64
N PHE A 36 8.30 2.86 14.87
CA PHE A 36 7.57 1.61 15.13
C PHE A 36 6.06 1.76 14.94
N CYS A 37 5.55 2.98 14.83
CA CYS A 37 4.17 3.28 14.45
C CYS A 37 3.90 3.11 12.94
N LEU A 38 4.92 2.75 12.14
CA LEU A 38 4.75 2.48 10.71
C LEU A 38 3.73 1.37 10.39
N GLY A 39 3.29 0.57 11.35
CA GLY A 39 2.20 -0.39 11.16
C GLY A 39 0.83 0.26 11.13
N GLY A 40 0.57 1.22 12.03
CA GLY A 40 -0.69 1.97 12.10
C GLY A 40 -0.80 3.06 11.04
N THR A 41 0.32 3.65 10.64
CA THR A 41 0.36 4.75 9.64
C THR A 41 -0.33 4.40 8.31
N PRO A 42 -0.05 3.26 7.62
CA PRO A 42 -0.77 2.89 6.42
C PRO A 42 -2.26 2.66 6.65
N ALA A 43 -2.64 2.11 7.81
CA ALA A 43 -4.05 1.90 8.15
C ALA A 43 -4.79 3.23 8.30
N TYR A 44 -4.19 4.22 8.95
CA TYR A 44 -4.73 5.59 9.00
C TYR A 44 -4.89 6.19 7.60
N LEU A 45 -3.85 6.10 6.77
CA LEU A 45 -3.89 6.61 5.39
C LEU A 45 -4.95 5.89 4.56
N PHE A 46 -5.17 4.60 4.81
CA PHE A 46 -6.24 3.86 4.15
C PHE A 46 -7.63 4.37 4.54
N VAL A 47 -7.86 4.75 5.80
CA VAL A 47 -9.11 5.40 6.20
C VAL A 47 -9.33 6.71 5.44
N VAL A 48 -8.28 7.53 5.29
CA VAL A 48 -8.33 8.75 4.46
C VAL A 48 -8.68 8.41 3.01
N GLN A 49 -8.09 7.34 2.43
CA GLN A 49 -8.40 6.86 1.09
C GLN A 49 -9.88 6.46 0.94
N VAL A 50 -10.43 5.73 1.89
CA VAL A 50 -11.84 5.32 1.86
C VAL A 50 -12.76 6.54 1.89
N VAL A 51 -12.54 7.47 2.83
CA VAL A 51 -13.38 8.67 2.98
C VAL A 51 -13.31 9.53 1.71
N THR A 52 -12.11 9.87 1.25
CA THR A 52 -11.93 10.68 0.04
C THR A 52 -12.40 9.96 -1.22
N GLY A 53 -12.19 8.65 -1.31
CA GLY A 53 -12.64 7.83 -2.43
C GLY A 53 -14.17 7.78 -2.56
N ILE A 54 -14.90 7.67 -1.45
CA ILE A 54 -16.38 7.75 -1.44
C ILE A 54 -16.85 9.11 -1.95
N LEU A 55 -16.23 10.21 -1.49
CA LEU A 55 -16.58 11.55 -1.94
C LEU A 55 -16.34 11.75 -3.44
N LEU A 56 -15.24 11.21 -3.98
CA LEU A 56 -14.95 11.25 -5.41
C LEU A 56 -15.90 10.36 -6.23
N ALA A 57 -16.26 9.20 -5.71
CA ALA A 57 -17.13 8.24 -6.38
C ALA A 57 -18.56 8.79 -6.60
N ILE A 58 -19.02 9.75 -5.78
CA ILE A 58 -20.32 10.41 -5.96
C ILE A 58 -20.44 11.08 -7.34
N TYR A 59 -19.34 11.62 -7.86
CA TYR A 59 -19.31 12.40 -9.10
C TYR A 59 -18.65 11.67 -10.26
N TYR A 60 -17.85 10.62 -9.99
CA TYR A 60 -17.09 9.91 -11.00
C TYR A 60 -17.97 9.00 -11.88
N GLN A 61 -17.74 9.01 -13.19
CA GLN A 61 -18.48 8.21 -14.17
C GLN A 61 -17.52 7.28 -14.94
N PRO A 62 -17.55 5.96 -14.74
CA PRO A 62 -16.60 5.00 -15.31
C PRO A 62 -16.90 4.63 -16.77
N SER A 63 -16.90 5.60 -17.67
CA SER A 63 -17.10 5.44 -19.11
C SER A 63 -15.97 6.11 -19.89
N SER A 64 -15.54 5.54 -21.00
CA SER A 64 -14.50 6.11 -21.86
C SER A 64 -14.87 7.50 -22.40
N GLN A 65 -16.17 7.82 -22.45
CA GLN A 65 -16.67 9.11 -22.91
C GLN A 65 -16.67 10.15 -21.79
N THR A 66 -16.98 9.75 -20.55
CA THR A 66 -17.28 10.67 -19.45
C THR A 66 -16.26 10.62 -18.28
N ALA A 67 -15.38 9.61 -18.22
CA ALA A 67 -14.45 9.47 -17.10
C ALA A 67 -13.55 10.70 -16.93
N TYR A 68 -12.85 11.08 -17.97
CA TYR A 68 -12.00 12.26 -17.96
C TYR A 68 -12.79 13.55 -17.62
N GLU A 69 -13.96 13.71 -18.25
CA GLU A 69 -14.82 14.89 -18.03
C GLU A 69 -15.37 14.93 -16.61
N SER A 70 -15.68 13.78 -16.01
CA SER A 70 -16.11 13.71 -14.61
C SER A 70 -14.97 14.08 -13.64
N VAL A 71 -13.73 13.64 -13.91
CA VAL A 71 -12.55 14.06 -13.13
C VAL A 71 -12.29 15.57 -13.29
N ARG A 72 -12.45 16.11 -14.50
CA ARG A 72 -12.33 17.53 -14.76
C ARG A 72 -13.40 18.31 -13.99
N TYR A 73 -14.65 17.88 -14.06
CA TYR A 73 -15.77 18.45 -13.31
C TYR A 73 -15.51 18.44 -11.80
N ILE A 74 -15.07 17.31 -11.24
CA ILE A 74 -14.68 17.22 -9.82
C ILE A 74 -13.61 18.27 -9.50
N THR A 75 -12.62 18.43 -10.37
CA THR A 75 -11.47 19.29 -10.10
C THR A 75 -11.79 20.78 -10.24
N GLN A 76 -12.67 21.16 -11.14
CA GLN A 76 -12.89 22.56 -11.52
C GLN A 76 -14.21 23.13 -11.00
N GLU A 77 -15.28 22.33 -10.88
CA GLU A 77 -16.63 22.80 -10.64
C GLU A 77 -17.17 22.42 -9.26
N VAL A 78 -16.77 21.23 -8.72
CA VAL A 78 -17.23 20.78 -7.41
C VAL A 78 -16.52 21.54 -6.31
N ASN A 79 -17.28 22.10 -5.35
CA ASN A 79 -16.71 22.79 -4.19
C ASN A 79 -15.75 21.89 -3.42
N PHE A 80 -14.49 22.31 -3.26
CA PHE A 80 -13.40 21.53 -2.66
C PHE A 80 -13.07 20.22 -3.39
N GLY A 81 -13.62 19.95 -4.58
CA GLY A 81 -13.36 18.73 -5.35
C GLY A 81 -11.88 18.57 -5.69
N TRP A 82 -11.20 19.66 -6.09
CA TRP A 82 -9.75 19.69 -6.32
C TRP A 82 -8.95 19.30 -5.07
N TYR A 83 -9.40 19.71 -3.89
CA TYR A 83 -8.73 19.40 -2.62
C TYR A 83 -8.89 17.92 -2.25
N PHE A 84 -10.11 17.38 -2.29
CA PHE A 84 -10.34 15.96 -1.98
C PHE A 84 -9.67 15.04 -3.00
N ARG A 85 -9.63 15.40 -4.29
CA ARG A 85 -8.88 14.67 -5.31
C ARG A 85 -7.38 14.69 -5.01
N SER A 86 -6.83 15.85 -4.67
CA SER A 86 -5.41 16.01 -4.33
C SER A 86 -5.06 15.25 -3.05
N LEU A 87 -5.93 15.33 -2.04
CA LEU A 87 -5.77 14.58 -0.79
C LEU A 87 -5.75 13.07 -1.03
N HIS A 88 -6.65 12.57 -1.89
CA HIS A 88 -6.71 11.16 -2.29
C HIS A 88 -5.40 10.73 -2.98
N LYS A 89 -4.90 11.48 -3.93
CA LYS A 89 -3.63 11.20 -4.62
C LYS A 89 -2.43 11.19 -3.67
N TRP A 90 -2.30 12.20 -2.79
CA TRP A 90 -1.18 12.29 -1.87
C TRP A 90 -1.25 11.23 -0.77
N ALA A 91 -2.44 10.93 -0.27
CA ALA A 91 -2.63 9.85 0.70
C ALA A 91 -2.29 8.48 0.10
N ALA A 92 -2.60 8.21 -1.19
CA ALA A 92 -2.17 7.01 -1.90
C ALA A 92 -0.64 6.91 -1.98
N THR A 93 0.02 8.01 -2.37
CA THR A 93 1.48 8.11 -2.43
C THR A 93 2.13 7.80 -1.08
N LEU A 94 1.67 8.43 -0.01
CA LEU A 94 2.21 8.21 1.34
C LEU A 94 1.86 6.83 1.88
N MET A 95 0.68 6.28 1.55
CA MET A 95 0.28 4.94 1.96
C MET A 95 1.24 3.89 1.36
N ILE A 96 1.50 3.94 0.06
CA ILE A 96 2.42 3.01 -0.59
C ILE A 96 3.84 3.17 -0.02
N ALA A 97 4.32 4.41 0.14
CA ALA A 97 5.63 4.67 0.73
C ALA A 97 5.76 4.10 2.15
N THR A 98 4.77 4.34 3.00
CA THR A 98 4.79 3.86 4.40
C THR A 98 4.61 2.35 4.51
N VAL A 99 3.85 1.70 3.62
CA VAL A 99 3.77 0.23 3.53
C VAL A 99 5.14 -0.36 3.16
N ILE A 100 5.84 0.22 2.18
CA ILE A 100 7.19 -0.22 1.80
C ILE A 100 8.16 -0.04 2.99
N LEU A 101 8.15 1.11 3.67
CA LEU A 101 8.98 1.36 4.84
C LEU A 101 8.65 0.41 5.99
N HIS A 102 7.36 0.12 6.21
CA HIS A 102 6.92 -0.88 7.19
C HIS A 102 7.47 -2.27 6.86
N GLN A 103 7.37 -2.69 5.60
CA GLN A 103 7.90 -3.97 5.12
C GLN A 103 9.42 -4.05 5.30
N MET A 104 10.15 -2.99 4.96
CA MET A 104 11.60 -2.89 5.19
C MET A 104 11.94 -3.00 6.68
N ARG A 105 11.21 -2.29 7.55
CA ARG A 105 11.40 -2.38 8.99
C ARG A 105 11.21 -3.82 9.49
N VAL A 106 10.12 -4.49 9.10
CA VAL A 106 9.83 -5.89 9.47
C VAL A 106 10.95 -6.81 8.96
N TYR A 107 11.47 -6.55 7.76
CA TYR A 107 12.57 -7.31 7.18
C TYR A 107 13.87 -7.16 8.00
N PHE A 108 14.34 -5.94 8.23
CA PHE A 108 15.61 -5.66 8.91
C PHE A 108 15.60 -5.96 10.41
N THR A 109 14.44 -5.96 11.05
CA THR A 109 14.29 -6.41 12.43
C THR A 109 14.05 -7.91 12.56
N HIS A 110 14.05 -8.65 11.44
CA HIS A 110 13.75 -10.08 11.38
C HIS A 110 12.42 -10.47 12.02
N ALA A 111 11.47 -9.53 12.09
CA ALA A 111 10.18 -9.75 12.72
C ALA A 111 9.28 -10.73 11.96
N TYR A 112 9.67 -11.15 10.75
CA TYR A 112 9.03 -12.19 9.95
C TYR A 112 9.40 -13.63 10.37
N ARG A 113 10.44 -13.81 11.21
CA ARG A 113 10.89 -15.14 11.65
C ARG A 113 9.83 -15.81 12.52
N ARG A 114 9.96 -17.14 12.66
CA ARG A 114 9.04 -17.99 13.43
C ARG A 114 8.63 -17.34 14.78
N PRO A 115 7.34 -17.31 15.11
CA PRO A 115 6.17 -17.97 14.45
C PRO A 115 5.39 -17.05 13.48
N ARG A 116 6.01 -16.00 12.90
CA ARG A 116 5.32 -14.92 12.17
C ARG A 116 5.39 -15.02 10.64
N GLU A 117 5.78 -16.19 10.11
CA GLU A 117 5.96 -16.43 8.66
C GLU A 117 4.67 -16.17 7.87
N VAL A 118 3.54 -16.66 8.38
CA VAL A 118 2.23 -16.46 7.73
C VAL A 118 1.83 -14.99 7.75
N ASN A 119 2.11 -14.28 8.85
CA ASN A 119 1.82 -12.85 8.93
C ASN A 119 2.68 -12.02 7.96
N TRP A 120 3.91 -12.45 7.68
CA TRP A 120 4.73 -11.89 6.61
C TRP A 120 4.06 -12.04 5.23
N MET A 121 3.55 -13.24 4.90
CA MET A 121 2.84 -13.48 3.62
C MET A 121 1.60 -12.59 3.49
N ILE A 122 0.84 -12.42 4.58
CA ILE A 122 -0.31 -11.50 4.60
C ILE A 122 0.17 -10.06 4.36
N GLY A 123 1.28 -9.64 4.99
CA GLY A 123 1.91 -8.34 4.76
C GLY A 123 2.32 -8.11 3.31
N MET A 124 2.89 -9.13 2.66
CA MET A 124 3.20 -9.10 1.22
C MET A 124 1.93 -8.97 0.36
N SER A 125 0.85 -9.67 0.73
CA SER A 125 -0.44 -9.55 0.05
C SER A 125 -1.04 -8.16 0.20
N LEU A 126 -0.90 -7.53 1.38
CA LEU A 126 -1.31 -6.14 1.63
C LEU A 126 -0.52 -5.16 0.76
N LEU A 127 0.80 -5.33 0.62
CA LEU A 127 1.62 -4.52 -0.28
C LEU A 127 1.17 -4.66 -1.73
N MET A 128 0.95 -5.90 -2.22
CA MET A 128 0.48 -6.13 -3.58
C MET A 128 -0.91 -5.51 -3.82
N CYS A 129 -1.82 -5.65 -2.87
CA CYS A 129 -3.15 -5.04 -2.94
C CYS A 129 -3.05 -3.51 -3.00
N SER A 130 -2.16 -2.89 -2.22
CA SER A 130 -1.92 -1.44 -2.24
C SER A 130 -1.36 -0.96 -3.59
N LEU A 131 -0.43 -1.71 -4.19
CA LEU A 131 0.11 -1.40 -5.53
C LEU A 131 -0.96 -1.55 -6.62
N LEU A 132 -1.82 -2.57 -6.53
CA LEU A 132 -2.95 -2.75 -7.45
C LEU A 132 -3.99 -1.62 -7.30
N LEU A 133 -4.26 -1.16 -6.07
CA LEU A 133 -5.08 0.02 -5.84
C LEU A 133 -4.45 1.27 -6.47
N GLY A 134 -3.14 1.49 -6.30
CA GLY A 134 -2.43 2.58 -6.94
C GLY A 134 -2.54 2.53 -8.48
N PHE A 135 -2.34 1.35 -9.07
CA PHE A 135 -2.42 1.14 -10.51
C PHE A 135 -3.84 1.38 -11.07
N THR A 136 -4.84 0.74 -10.46
CA THR A 136 -6.23 0.89 -10.92
C THR A 136 -6.73 2.32 -10.73
N GLY A 137 -6.43 2.97 -9.59
CA GLY A 137 -6.82 4.34 -9.33
C GLY A 137 -6.19 5.35 -10.29
N TYR A 138 -4.90 5.19 -10.61
CA TYR A 138 -4.24 5.99 -11.63
C TYR A 138 -4.92 5.85 -13.00
N SER A 139 -5.26 4.62 -13.37
CA SER A 139 -5.89 4.33 -14.67
C SER A 139 -7.31 4.93 -14.80
N LEU A 140 -8.04 5.13 -13.69
CA LEU A 140 -9.38 5.72 -13.68
C LEU A 140 -9.43 7.20 -14.09
N VAL A 141 -8.30 7.93 -14.00
CA VAL A 141 -8.26 9.34 -14.44
C VAL A 141 -8.52 9.48 -15.93
N PHE A 142 -8.19 8.47 -16.73
CA PHE A 142 -8.39 8.41 -18.17
C PHE A 142 -7.74 9.59 -18.92
N GLU A 143 -6.59 10.04 -18.41
CA GLU A 143 -5.70 10.97 -19.09
C GLU A 143 -4.69 10.22 -19.96
N GLN A 144 -3.99 10.94 -20.83
CA GLN A 144 -3.08 10.36 -21.81
C GLN A 144 -2.04 9.42 -21.20
N LEU A 145 -1.37 9.81 -20.12
CA LEU A 145 -0.36 8.97 -19.48
C LEU A 145 -0.97 7.74 -18.78
N SER A 146 -2.13 7.87 -18.17
CA SER A 146 -2.79 6.76 -17.47
C SER A 146 -3.34 5.71 -18.44
N TYR A 147 -3.89 6.15 -19.57
CA TYR A 147 -4.35 5.27 -20.65
C TYR A 147 -3.20 4.43 -21.21
N TRP A 148 -2.12 5.10 -21.61
CA TRP A 148 -0.96 4.42 -22.19
C TRP A 148 -0.20 3.59 -21.14
N GLY A 149 -0.15 4.03 -19.89
CA GLY A 149 0.41 3.26 -18.77
C GLY A 149 -0.32 1.93 -18.57
N ALA A 150 -1.65 1.93 -18.61
CA ALA A 150 -2.46 0.71 -18.51
C ALA A 150 -2.30 -0.19 -19.74
N THR A 151 -2.22 0.39 -20.93
CA THR A 151 -1.98 -0.34 -22.20
C THR A 151 -0.61 -1.02 -22.17
N VAL A 152 0.42 -0.32 -21.71
CA VAL A 152 1.78 -0.89 -21.52
C VAL A 152 1.76 -2.03 -20.52
N ALA A 153 1.07 -1.89 -19.39
CA ALA A 153 0.95 -2.96 -18.39
C ALA A 153 0.29 -4.21 -18.97
N GLY A 154 -0.75 -4.07 -19.79
CA GLY A 154 -1.37 -5.16 -20.52
C GLY A 154 -0.41 -5.85 -21.49
N ASN A 155 0.34 -5.07 -22.28
CA ASN A 155 1.32 -5.60 -23.21
C ASN A 155 2.50 -6.30 -22.51
N ILE A 156 2.89 -5.81 -21.33
CA ILE A 156 3.90 -6.47 -20.48
C ILE A 156 3.37 -7.83 -20.02
N SER A 157 2.13 -7.91 -19.57
CA SER A 157 1.53 -9.16 -19.11
C SER A 157 1.45 -10.21 -20.21
N ASP A 158 1.29 -9.80 -21.47
CA ASP A 158 1.26 -10.69 -22.65
C ASP A 158 2.58 -11.48 -22.84
N ASN A 159 3.70 -10.96 -22.31
CA ASN A 159 5.01 -11.63 -22.41
C ASN A 159 5.21 -12.82 -21.44
N VAL A 160 4.22 -13.14 -20.59
CA VAL A 160 4.29 -14.33 -19.73
C VAL A 160 3.99 -15.56 -20.56
N PRO A 161 4.93 -16.53 -20.68
CA PRO A 161 4.71 -17.73 -21.50
C PRO A 161 3.44 -18.48 -21.10
N TYR A 162 2.71 -18.99 -22.09
CA TYR A 162 1.47 -19.77 -21.98
C TYR A 162 0.24 -19.06 -21.40
N VAL A 163 0.40 -18.14 -20.46
CA VAL A 163 -0.74 -17.47 -19.76
C VAL A 163 -0.84 -15.98 -20.08
N GLY A 164 0.14 -15.39 -20.73
CA GLY A 164 0.24 -13.95 -20.95
C GLY A 164 -0.96 -13.35 -21.67
N ARG A 165 -1.38 -13.99 -22.77
CA ARG A 165 -2.57 -13.59 -23.51
C ARG A 165 -3.82 -13.55 -22.64
N TYR A 166 -4.05 -14.56 -21.82
CA TYR A 166 -5.20 -14.60 -20.91
C TYR A 166 -5.09 -13.54 -19.83
N ALA A 167 -3.87 -13.29 -19.33
CA ALA A 167 -3.62 -12.22 -18.36
C ALA A 167 -3.91 -10.83 -18.95
N LYS A 168 -3.48 -10.58 -20.21
CA LYS A 168 -3.81 -9.34 -20.94
C LYS A 168 -5.31 -9.19 -21.16
N GLU A 169 -5.98 -10.21 -21.67
CA GLU A 169 -7.42 -10.22 -21.89
C GLU A 169 -8.22 -10.04 -20.59
N PHE A 170 -7.75 -10.61 -19.49
CA PHE A 170 -8.33 -10.39 -18.17
C PHE A 170 -8.13 -8.94 -17.71
N LEU A 171 -6.93 -8.40 -17.85
CA LEU A 171 -6.59 -7.04 -17.41
C LEU A 171 -7.31 -5.98 -18.26
N LEU A 172 -7.15 -6.04 -19.57
CA LEU A 172 -7.65 -5.01 -20.50
C LEU A 172 -9.07 -5.26 -21.00
N ALA A 173 -9.65 -6.44 -20.76
CA ALA A 173 -10.95 -6.82 -21.34
C ALA A 173 -10.99 -6.75 -22.89
N GLY A 174 -9.83 -6.88 -23.54
CA GLY A 174 -9.63 -6.78 -24.97
C GLY A 174 -8.17 -6.54 -25.34
N GLU A 175 -7.91 -6.15 -26.58
CA GLU A 175 -6.55 -5.90 -27.08
C GLU A 175 -5.95 -4.59 -26.54
N THR A 176 -6.79 -3.58 -26.27
CA THR A 176 -6.39 -2.25 -25.81
C THR A 176 -7.27 -1.81 -24.65
N PHE A 177 -6.81 -0.79 -23.92
CA PHE A 177 -7.61 -0.15 -22.88
C PHE A 177 -8.91 0.42 -23.47
N ASN A 178 -10.04 0.01 -22.96
CA ASN A 178 -11.36 0.33 -23.48
C ASN A 178 -12.39 0.56 -22.34
N GLU A 179 -13.64 0.80 -22.68
CA GLU A 179 -14.72 1.05 -21.73
C GLU A 179 -14.91 -0.10 -20.74
N ARG A 180 -14.79 -1.36 -21.20
CA ARG A 180 -14.91 -2.54 -20.32
C ARG A 180 -13.74 -2.61 -19.33
N THR A 181 -12.54 -2.22 -19.75
CA THR A 181 -11.37 -2.10 -18.86
C THR A 181 -11.65 -1.08 -17.77
N LEU A 182 -12.16 0.09 -18.15
CA LEU A 182 -12.45 1.19 -17.23
C LEU A 182 -13.51 0.79 -16.20
N SER A 183 -14.59 0.16 -16.63
CA SER A 183 -15.64 -0.36 -15.73
C SER A 183 -15.10 -1.43 -14.76
N ARG A 184 -14.26 -2.35 -15.25
CA ARG A 184 -13.61 -3.36 -14.39
C ARG A 184 -12.67 -2.71 -13.36
N PHE A 185 -11.84 -1.77 -13.81
CA PHE A 185 -10.93 -1.07 -12.89
C PHE A 185 -11.68 -0.26 -11.86
N TYR A 186 -12.81 0.33 -12.20
CA TYR A 186 -13.65 1.02 -11.24
C TYR A 186 -14.18 0.05 -10.15
N ILE A 187 -14.75 -1.08 -10.52
CA ILE A 187 -15.23 -2.08 -9.55
C ILE A 187 -14.07 -2.65 -8.71
N LEU A 188 -12.92 -2.93 -9.33
CA LEU A 188 -11.73 -3.39 -8.61
C LEU A 188 -11.27 -2.34 -7.60
N HIS A 189 -11.14 -1.09 -8.02
CA HIS A 189 -10.60 0.00 -7.19
C HIS A 189 -11.58 0.46 -6.10
N ALA A 190 -12.86 0.61 -6.42
CA ALA A 190 -13.85 1.19 -5.51
C ALA A 190 -14.49 0.15 -4.56
N ALA A 191 -14.50 -1.14 -4.91
CA ALA A 191 -15.19 -2.15 -4.13
C ALA A 191 -14.30 -3.36 -3.79
N ILE A 192 -13.78 -4.10 -4.78
CA ILE A 192 -13.15 -5.40 -4.55
C ILE A 192 -11.84 -5.26 -3.77
N LEU A 193 -10.91 -4.46 -4.27
CA LEU A 193 -9.60 -4.30 -3.63
C LEU A 193 -9.67 -3.64 -2.24
N PRO A 194 -10.47 -2.59 -2.01
CA PRO A 194 -10.65 -2.04 -0.66
C PRO A 194 -11.24 -3.06 0.31
N THR A 195 -12.26 -3.83 -0.10
CA THR A 195 -12.86 -4.88 0.74
C THR A 195 -11.83 -5.98 1.06
N LEU A 196 -11.07 -6.43 0.06
CA LEU A 196 -9.98 -7.39 0.25
C LEU A 196 -8.92 -6.84 1.21
N LEU A 197 -8.55 -5.58 1.06
CA LEU A 197 -7.55 -4.93 1.93
C LEU A 197 -8.04 -4.87 3.37
N VAL A 198 -9.31 -4.51 3.62
CA VAL A 198 -9.91 -4.54 4.97
C VAL A 198 -9.84 -5.95 5.55
N ALA A 199 -10.21 -6.98 4.79
CA ALA A 199 -10.16 -8.37 5.25
C ALA A 199 -8.72 -8.79 5.59
N LEU A 200 -7.76 -8.49 4.72
CA LEU A 200 -6.34 -8.79 4.95
C LEU A 200 -5.78 -8.04 6.16
N VAL A 201 -6.12 -6.75 6.36
CA VAL A 201 -5.71 -5.97 7.54
C VAL A 201 -6.27 -6.60 8.82
N ALA A 202 -7.56 -6.99 8.81
CA ALA A 202 -8.17 -7.65 9.96
C ALA A 202 -7.43 -8.95 10.33
N ILE A 203 -7.15 -9.80 9.34
CA ILE A 203 -6.39 -11.05 9.52
C ILE A 203 -4.97 -10.73 10.00
N HIS A 204 -4.29 -9.73 9.42
CA HIS A 204 -2.94 -9.30 9.80
C HIS A 204 -2.88 -8.90 11.27
N ILE A 205 -3.83 -8.08 11.74
CA ILE A 205 -3.93 -7.65 13.14
C ILE A 205 -4.19 -8.83 14.06
N VAL A 206 -5.08 -9.77 13.68
CA VAL A 206 -5.31 -10.99 14.46
C VAL A 206 -4.01 -11.78 14.65
N PHE A 207 -3.21 -11.97 13.60
CA PHE A 207 -1.91 -12.66 13.73
C PHE A 207 -0.90 -11.88 14.56
N VAL A 208 -0.89 -10.53 14.49
CA VAL A 208 -0.07 -9.70 15.39
C VAL A 208 -0.48 -9.92 16.85
N ARG A 209 -1.79 -10.02 17.13
CA ARG A 209 -2.30 -10.28 18.48
C ARG A 209 -1.96 -11.69 18.98
N LEU A 210 -2.08 -12.70 18.13
CA LEU A 210 -1.79 -14.09 18.48
C LEU A 210 -0.30 -14.35 18.76
N HIS A 211 0.60 -13.75 17.96
CA HIS A 211 2.04 -14.01 18.03
C HIS A 211 2.83 -12.93 18.77
N GLY A 212 2.18 -11.83 19.14
CA GLY A 212 2.83 -10.65 19.70
C GLY A 212 3.76 -9.95 18.71
N VAL A 213 4.31 -8.82 19.09
CA VAL A 213 5.36 -8.10 18.36
C VAL A 213 6.75 -8.60 18.79
N THR A 214 7.73 -8.50 17.87
CA THR A 214 9.12 -8.86 18.20
C THR A 214 9.69 -7.83 19.17
N GLU A 215 10.15 -8.29 20.32
CA GLU A 215 10.81 -7.43 21.30
C GLU A 215 12.22 -7.07 20.83
N LEU A 216 12.50 -5.78 20.77
CA LEU A 216 13.83 -5.25 20.45
C LEU A 216 14.37 -4.52 21.68
N LYS A 217 15.65 -4.74 21.99
CA LYS A 217 16.36 -4.05 23.06
C LYS A 217 17.31 -3.02 22.45
N PHE A 218 17.27 -1.80 22.96
CA PHE A 218 18.15 -0.72 22.54
C PHE A 218 19.03 -0.29 23.73
N GLU A 219 20.31 0.01 23.46
CA GLU A 219 21.29 0.37 24.46
C GLU A 219 20.95 1.67 25.21
N ASP A 220 20.21 2.57 24.55
CA ASP A 220 19.76 3.84 25.13
C ASP A 220 18.51 3.75 25.99
N GLU A 221 17.98 2.54 26.20
CA GLU A 221 16.83 2.35 27.09
C GLU A 221 17.26 2.37 28.57
N PRO A 222 16.60 3.21 29.42
CA PRO A 222 16.90 3.24 30.83
C PRO A 222 16.63 1.88 31.48
N LYS A 223 17.63 1.37 32.21
CA LYS A 223 17.61 0.02 32.82
C LYS A 223 16.48 -0.17 33.83
N ASP A 224 16.06 0.91 34.52
CA ASP A 224 15.07 0.89 35.58
C ASP A 224 13.62 1.10 35.09
N SER A 225 13.40 1.15 33.79
CA SER A 225 12.07 1.40 33.25
C SER A 225 11.33 0.11 32.94
N PRO A 226 10.00 0.10 33.10
CA PRO A 226 9.17 -1.07 32.77
C PRO A 226 9.41 -1.52 31.31
N PRO A 227 9.55 -2.83 31.05
CA PRO A 227 9.78 -3.35 29.70
C PRO A 227 8.57 -3.15 28.77
N HIS A 228 7.40 -2.91 29.32
CA HIS A 228 6.15 -2.74 28.61
C HIS A 228 5.41 -1.48 29.10
N PHE A 229 4.54 -0.96 28.24
CA PHE A 229 3.57 0.09 28.53
C PHE A 229 2.20 -0.30 27.96
N ASN A 230 1.13 0.41 28.33
CA ASN A 230 -0.20 0.05 27.91
C ASN A 230 -0.47 0.48 26.47
N PHE A 231 -1.18 -0.36 25.70
CA PHE A 231 -1.68 0.02 24.38
C PHE A 231 -2.58 1.25 24.50
N PHE A 232 -3.57 1.22 25.40
CA PHE A 232 -4.42 2.36 25.70
C PHE A 232 -4.08 2.92 27.10
N PRO A 233 -3.91 4.26 27.24
CA PRO A 233 -4.03 5.28 26.22
C PRO A 233 -2.71 5.54 25.43
N ASP A 234 -1.56 5.07 25.91
CA ASP A 234 -0.23 5.57 25.53
C ASP A 234 0.11 5.35 24.07
N HIS A 235 0.02 4.09 23.59
CA HIS A 235 0.36 3.79 22.18
C HIS A 235 -0.67 4.40 21.21
N MET A 236 -1.95 4.30 21.57
CA MET A 236 -3.03 4.84 20.76
C MET A 236 -2.93 6.37 20.62
N LEU A 237 -2.58 7.10 21.67
CA LEU A 237 -2.37 8.54 21.59
C LEU A 237 -1.17 8.89 20.70
N THR A 238 -0.11 8.09 20.72
CA THR A 238 1.03 8.27 19.81
C THR A 238 0.60 8.08 18.35
N GLU A 239 -0.13 7.02 18.05
CA GLU A 239 -0.66 6.74 16.70
C GLU A 239 -1.61 7.85 16.23
N LEU A 240 -2.52 8.31 17.10
CA LEU A 240 -3.43 9.41 16.80
C LEU A 240 -2.67 10.72 16.52
N THR A 241 -1.67 11.04 17.33
CA THR A 241 -0.84 12.23 17.14
C THR A 241 -0.12 12.19 15.80
N LEU A 242 0.46 11.04 15.44
CA LEU A 242 1.09 10.86 14.12
C LEU A 242 0.07 10.97 12.99
N GLY A 243 -1.14 10.43 13.17
CA GLY A 243 -2.23 10.57 12.21
C GLY A 243 -2.63 12.03 11.98
N LEU A 244 -2.71 12.83 13.04
CA LEU A 244 -3.00 14.28 12.95
C LEU A 244 -1.87 15.02 12.24
N VAL A 245 -0.61 14.74 12.56
CA VAL A 245 0.55 15.31 11.86
C VAL A 245 0.52 14.96 10.37
N LEU A 246 0.23 13.71 10.03
CA LEU A 246 0.08 13.27 8.64
C LEU A 246 -1.08 13.99 7.95
N MET A 247 -2.19 14.24 8.63
CA MET A 247 -3.31 15.00 8.05
C MET A 247 -2.92 16.43 7.72
N VAL A 248 -2.13 17.08 8.59
CA VAL A 248 -1.59 18.42 8.31
C VAL A 248 -0.65 18.39 7.09
N ILE A 249 0.26 17.40 7.01
CA ILE A 249 1.16 17.23 5.88
C ILE A 249 0.38 16.98 4.59
N LEU A 250 -0.62 16.10 4.61
CA LEU A 250 -1.48 15.80 3.46
C LEU A 250 -2.24 17.04 2.99
N SER A 251 -2.81 17.81 3.94
CA SER A 251 -3.54 19.04 3.61
C SER A 251 -2.61 20.10 3.00
N ALA A 252 -1.40 20.23 3.51
CA ALA A 252 -0.38 21.12 2.96
C ALA A 252 0.00 20.68 1.53
N LEU A 253 0.30 19.38 1.32
CA LEU A 253 0.62 18.84 0.01
C LEU A 253 -0.54 19.01 -0.99
N ALA A 254 -1.76 18.73 -0.57
CA ALA A 254 -2.94 18.88 -1.41
C ALA A 254 -3.18 20.34 -1.85
N THR A 255 -2.81 21.31 -0.99
CA THR A 255 -3.01 22.73 -1.25
C THR A 255 -1.85 23.34 -2.06
N VAL A 256 -0.60 23.00 -1.70
CA VAL A 256 0.60 23.59 -2.33
C VAL A 256 0.93 22.91 -3.66
N LEU A 257 0.68 21.60 -3.74
CA LEU A 257 0.97 20.76 -4.90
C LEU A 257 -0.31 20.00 -5.30
N PRO A 258 -1.34 20.67 -5.79
CA PRO A 258 -2.59 20.03 -6.17
C PRO A 258 -2.38 18.99 -7.28
N ALA A 259 -3.22 17.97 -7.28
CA ALA A 259 -3.18 16.95 -8.32
C ALA A 259 -3.48 17.57 -9.68
N SER A 260 -2.49 17.61 -10.57
CA SER A 260 -2.65 18.04 -11.94
C SER A 260 -3.58 17.09 -12.72
N LEU A 261 -4.15 17.57 -13.81
CA LEU A 261 -4.87 16.77 -14.78
C LEU A 261 -4.21 17.00 -16.14
N GLY A 262 -3.69 15.92 -16.73
CA GLY A 262 -3.08 15.94 -18.05
C GLY A 262 -4.11 16.02 -19.17
N PRO A 263 -3.69 15.99 -20.45
CA PRO A 263 -4.61 15.94 -21.58
C PRO A 263 -5.44 14.66 -21.58
N LYS A 264 -6.66 14.75 -22.11
CA LYS A 264 -7.56 13.61 -22.30
C LYS A 264 -6.87 12.51 -23.13
N ALA A 265 -7.15 11.25 -22.79
CA ALA A 265 -6.61 10.11 -23.52
C ALA A 265 -6.99 10.14 -25.00
N ASP A 266 -5.97 10.02 -25.86
CA ASP A 266 -6.10 9.81 -27.30
C ASP A 266 -5.47 8.45 -27.66
N PRO A 267 -6.29 7.46 -28.03
CA PRO A 267 -5.79 6.14 -28.43
C PRO A 267 -4.95 6.13 -29.71
N LEU A 268 -5.05 7.19 -30.53
CA LEU A 268 -4.36 7.29 -31.85
C LEU A 268 -3.00 7.96 -31.73
N THR A 269 -2.74 8.66 -30.64
CA THR A 269 -1.51 9.42 -30.45
C THR A 269 -0.72 8.88 -29.25
N THR A 270 0.35 8.13 -29.51
CA THR A 270 1.24 7.65 -28.46
C THR A 270 2.10 8.80 -27.93
N PRO A 271 2.14 9.07 -26.63
CA PRO A 271 3.05 10.07 -26.06
C PRO A 271 4.51 9.71 -26.33
N GLU A 272 5.37 10.70 -26.54
CA GLU A 272 6.82 10.49 -26.69
C GLU A 272 7.41 9.81 -25.45
N VAL A 273 6.88 10.15 -24.27
CA VAL A 273 7.32 9.62 -22.98
C VAL A 273 6.14 9.04 -22.22
N ILE A 274 6.16 7.74 -22.00
CA ILE A 274 5.22 7.04 -21.12
C ILE A 274 5.98 6.68 -19.85
N LYS A 275 5.73 7.42 -18.77
CA LYS A 275 6.36 7.21 -17.45
C LYS A 275 5.31 6.85 -16.43
N PRO A 276 5.41 5.70 -15.75
CA PRO A 276 4.44 5.31 -14.73
C PRO A 276 4.59 6.16 -13.47
N GLU A 277 3.71 5.96 -12.48
CA GLU A 277 3.87 6.52 -11.14
C GLU A 277 5.17 6.01 -10.47
N TRP A 278 5.75 6.81 -9.58
CA TRP A 278 7.09 6.60 -9.01
C TRP A 278 7.30 5.22 -8.36
N PHE A 279 6.26 4.64 -7.76
CA PHE A 279 6.35 3.33 -7.12
C PHE A 279 6.46 2.16 -8.11
N PHE A 280 6.32 2.43 -9.41
CA PHE A 280 6.61 1.49 -10.49
C PHE A 280 7.94 1.76 -11.21
N TYR A 281 8.71 2.78 -10.83
CA TYR A 281 9.98 3.11 -11.51
C TYR A 281 10.98 1.96 -11.51
N VAL A 282 11.08 1.21 -10.42
CA VAL A 282 11.97 0.05 -10.32
C VAL A 282 11.61 -1.00 -11.37
N THR A 283 10.33 -1.39 -11.42
CA THR A 283 9.84 -2.41 -12.36
C THR A 283 9.94 -1.93 -13.80
N PHE A 284 9.64 -0.66 -14.05
CA PHE A 284 9.73 -0.06 -15.38
C PHE A 284 11.18 0.03 -15.87
N ARG A 285 12.12 0.40 -14.98
CA ARG A 285 13.56 0.41 -15.32
C ARG A 285 14.08 -0.99 -15.57
N TRP A 286 13.66 -1.97 -14.77
CA TRP A 286 14.02 -3.37 -14.96
C TRP A 286 13.59 -3.90 -16.32
N LEU A 287 12.35 -3.58 -16.76
CA LEU A 287 11.84 -3.93 -18.08
C LEU A 287 12.65 -3.32 -19.24
N LYS A 288 13.23 -2.13 -19.05
CA LYS A 288 14.09 -1.49 -20.06
C LYS A 288 15.50 -2.07 -20.12
N LEU A 289 15.99 -2.67 -19.04
CA LEU A 289 17.33 -3.26 -18.97
C LEU A 289 17.38 -4.66 -19.57
N PHE A 290 16.26 -5.38 -19.56
CA PHE A 290 16.19 -6.78 -19.97
C PHE A 290 15.10 -6.99 -21.03
N GLY A 291 15.22 -8.06 -21.82
CA GLY A 291 14.15 -8.45 -22.73
C GLY A 291 12.83 -8.71 -22.00
N PRO A 292 11.66 -8.38 -22.59
CA PRO A 292 10.37 -8.35 -21.88
C PRO A 292 10.04 -9.65 -21.14
N THR A 293 10.21 -10.79 -21.79
CA THR A 293 9.92 -12.11 -21.18
C THR A 293 10.79 -12.38 -19.96
N PHE A 294 12.12 -12.16 -20.06
CA PHE A 294 13.02 -12.35 -18.93
C PHE A 294 12.70 -11.38 -17.79
N ALA A 295 12.43 -10.12 -18.12
CA ALA A 295 12.11 -9.09 -17.11
C ALA A 295 10.86 -9.45 -16.32
N VAL A 296 9.78 -9.89 -16.99
CA VAL A 296 8.53 -10.28 -16.33
C VAL A 296 8.71 -11.53 -15.47
N LEU A 297 9.38 -12.57 -16.00
CA LEU A 297 9.60 -13.80 -15.26
C LEU A 297 10.51 -13.59 -14.04
N SER A 298 11.58 -12.82 -14.19
CA SER A 298 12.48 -12.51 -13.06
C SER A 298 11.81 -11.65 -11.99
N MET A 299 10.98 -10.68 -12.36
CA MET A 299 10.16 -9.93 -11.40
C MET A 299 9.18 -10.85 -10.67
N GLY A 300 8.48 -11.74 -11.40
CA GLY A 300 7.59 -12.72 -10.80
C GLY A 300 8.33 -13.65 -9.81
N PHE A 301 9.54 -14.08 -10.17
CA PHE A 301 10.40 -14.87 -9.29
C PHE A 301 10.82 -14.09 -8.04
N ILE A 302 11.25 -12.83 -8.18
CA ILE A 302 11.61 -11.97 -7.05
C ILE A 302 10.43 -11.79 -6.10
N VAL A 303 9.24 -11.45 -6.62
CA VAL A 303 8.02 -11.30 -5.82
C VAL A 303 7.67 -12.63 -5.12
N GLY A 304 7.72 -13.75 -5.83
CA GLY A 304 7.49 -15.08 -5.25
C GLY A 304 8.50 -15.42 -4.14
N ALA A 305 9.79 -15.14 -4.36
CA ALA A 305 10.82 -15.31 -3.35
C ALA A 305 10.57 -14.42 -2.11
N MET A 306 10.09 -13.19 -2.29
CA MET A 306 9.72 -12.31 -1.18
C MET A 306 8.55 -12.87 -0.37
N PHE A 307 7.54 -13.48 -0.99
CA PHE A 307 6.45 -14.14 -0.27
C PHE A 307 6.94 -15.27 0.65
N VAL A 308 7.85 -16.10 0.16
CA VAL A 308 8.38 -17.26 0.89
C VAL A 308 9.70 -16.94 1.61
N TRP A 309 10.05 -15.66 1.74
CA TRP A 309 11.32 -15.21 2.33
C TRP A 309 11.65 -15.81 3.70
N PRO A 310 10.70 -15.96 4.66
CA PRO A 310 11.02 -16.54 5.97
C PRO A 310 11.64 -17.94 5.90
N TRP A 311 11.21 -18.76 4.95
CA TRP A 311 11.75 -20.11 4.74
C TRP A 311 13.09 -20.05 4.00
N ILE A 312 13.24 -19.14 3.03
CA ILE A 312 14.54 -18.90 2.36
C ILE A 312 15.57 -18.46 3.40
N ASP A 313 15.26 -17.48 4.26
CA ASP A 313 16.15 -17.04 5.35
C ASP A 313 16.55 -18.19 6.27
N ALA A 314 15.60 -19.04 6.66
CA ALA A 314 15.89 -20.20 7.51
C ALA A 314 16.88 -21.18 6.85
N VAL A 315 16.74 -21.44 5.56
CA VAL A 315 17.66 -22.29 4.78
C VAL A 315 19.03 -21.63 4.65
N LEU A 316 19.06 -20.34 4.28
CA LEU A 316 20.32 -19.58 4.11
C LEU A 316 21.13 -19.54 5.41
N ARG A 317 20.51 -19.27 6.55
CA ARG A 317 21.17 -19.30 7.87
C ARG A 317 21.74 -20.67 8.21
N ARG A 318 21.00 -21.74 7.90
CA ARG A 318 21.47 -23.11 8.13
C ARG A 318 22.71 -23.44 7.29
N ILE A 319 22.73 -23.03 6.02
CA ILE A 319 23.84 -23.28 5.09
C ILE A 319 25.04 -22.41 5.44
N THR A 320 24.83 -21.12 5.61
CA THR A 320 25.93 -20.15 5.80
C THR A 320 26.44 -20.10 7.25
N ARG A 321 25.65 -20.60 8.21
CA ARG A 321 25.86 -20.45 9.66
C ARG A 321 26.00 -19.00 10.10
N ARG A 322 25.37 -18.05 9.38
CA ARG A 322 25.37 -16.61 9.67
C ARG A 322 23.96 -16.13 9.88
N GLU A 323 23.65 -15.58 11.07
CA GLU A 323 22.34 -15.03 11.39
C GLU A 323 22.01 -13.74 10.60
N GLU A 324 23.04 -13.02 10.17
CA GLU A 324 22.93 -11.70 9.52
C GLU A 324 22.87 -11.76 7.99
N ILE A 325 22.89 -12.95 7.39
CA ILE A 325 22.94 -13.10 5.93
C ILE A 325 21.81 -12.36 5.22
N SER A 326 20.60 -12.40 5.79
CA SER A 326 19.44 -11.70 5.25
C SER A 326 19.57 -10.19 5.30
N THR A 327 20.24 -9.65 6.34
CA THR A 327 20.52 -8.22 6.45
C THR A 327 21.39 -7.74 5.30
N TYR A 328 22.44 -8.47 4.96
CA TYR A 328 23.32 -8.10 3.82
C TYR A 328 22.57 -8.19 2.49
N ILE A 329 21.77 -9.25 2.27
CA ILE A 329 20.94 -9.38 1.07
C ILE A 329 19.95 -8.21 0.99
N GLY A 330 19.30 -7.86 2.10
CA GLY A 330 18.39 -6.73 2.19
C GLY A 330 19.04 -5.38 1.88
N ILE A 331 20.25 -5.12 2.39
CA ILE A 331 20.99 -3.90 2.09
C ILE A 331 21.25 -3.78 0.59
N VAL A 332 21.73 -4.87 -0.05
CA VAL A 332 21.98 -4.89 -1.49
C VAL A 332 20.68 -4.68 -2.27
N ALA A 333 19.59 -5.33 -1.86
CA ALA A 333 18.27 -5.19 -2.51
C ALA A 333 17.73 -3.77 -2.40
N VAL A 334 17.81 -3.14 -1.22
CA VAL A 334 17.37 -1.75 -1.01
C VAL A 334 18.24 -0.78 -1.82
N PHE A 335 19.55 -0.99 -1.85
CA PHE A 335 20.44 -0.17 -2.67
C PHE A 335 20.08 -0.26 -4.15
N ALA A 336 19.85 -1.47 -4.67
CA ALA A 336 19.42 -1.69 -6.05
C ALA A 336 18.07 -1.02 -6.33
N LEU A 337 17.09 -1.15 -5.42
CA LEU A 337 15.77 -0.52 -5.52
C LEU A 337 15.90 1.01 -5.61
N VAL A 338 16.67 1.62 -4.72
CA VAL A 338 16.89 3.08 -4.69
C VAL A 338 17.62 3.53 -5.95
N ALA A 339 18.68 2.81 -6.36
CA ALA A 339 19.44 3.15 -7.56
C ALA A 339 18.59 3.10 -8.83
N LEU A 340 17.80 2.05 -9.02
CA LEU A 340 16.90 1.92 -10.16
C LEU A 340 15.78 2.99 -10.15
N THR A 341 15.24 3.33 -8.97
CA THR A 341 14.25 4.39 -8.81
C THR A 341 14.82 5.76 -9.20
N ILE A 342 16.02 6.11 -8.67
CA ILE A 342 16.68 7.37 -8.99
C ILE A 342 17.07 7.43 -10.48
N TRP A 343 17.57 6.32 -11.02
CA TRP A 343 17.92 6.24 -12.42
C TRP A 343 16.70 6.53 -13.31
N GLU A 344 15.58 5.84 -13.07
CA GLU A 344 14.36 6.10 -13.85
C GLU A 344 13.80 7.50 -13.63
N ALA A 345 13.91 8.05 -12.42
CA ALA A 345 13.50 9.42 -12.14
C ALA A 345 14.32 10.45 -12.94
N ALA A 346 15.63 10.24 -13.05
CA ALA A 346 16.59 11.16 -13.66
C ALA A 346 16.60 11.10 -15.20
N VAL A 347 16.25 9.97 -15.81
CA VAL A 347 16.28 9.84 -17.26
C VAL A 347 15.18 10.73 -17.87
N ARG A 348 15.60 11.69 -18.70
CA ARG A 348 14.76 12.43 -19.62
C ARG A 348 14.64 11.59 -20.88
N HIS A 349 13.46 11.17 -21.22
CA HIS A 349 13.17 10.48 -22.46
C HIS A 349 12.74 11.48 -23.51
#